data_15fcb08b0b396b50fffbc2b4d492b677
#
_entry.id   15fcb08b0b396b50fffbc2b4d492b677
#
_cell.length_a   1.000
_cell.length_b   1.000
_cell.length_c   1.000
_cell.angle_alpha   90.00
_cell.angle_beta   90.00
_cell.angle_gamma   90.00
#
_symmetry.space_group_name_H-M   'P 1'
#
loop_
_entity.id
_entity.type
_entity.pdbx_description
1 polymer ?
#
loop_
_entity_poly.entity_id
_entity_poly.type
_entity_poly.pdbx_seq_one_letter_code
_entity_poly.pdbx_strand_id
1 'polypeptide(L)'
;MHYLTRPIATLLVAAFALTGCMPMAMFASSSGAAYSGKRADWGTFVSSSEVNALCLAPKLRFLIWEFEGKFGRKVIMNSGFRDGQHNSAAGGKDNSYHTKCMAADFYIPGVDKRDLIAFAMQTSSVGGLGCYPGKQFIHVDVRDRPRGYSRPVTFSGC
;
A
#
# COMPACT_ATOMS: atom_id res chain seq x y z
N MET A 1 35.16 -67.64 -38.90
CA MET A 1 34.65 -67.24 -37.54
C MET A 1 35.13 -65.85 -37.26
N HIS A 2 34.31 -64.85 -37.54
CA HIS A 2 34.64 -63.45 -37.30
C HIS A 2 33.80 -62.93 -36.15
N TYR A 3 34.44 -62.63 -35.01
CA TYR A 3 33.82 -61.99 -33.90
C TYR A 3 33.83 -60.47 -34.14
N LEU A 4 32.65 -59.91 -34.35
CA LEU A 4 32.42 -58.50 -34.45
C LEU A 4 32.32 -57.88 -33.00
N THR A 5 33.34 -57.15 -32.61
CA THR A 5 33.34 -56.35 -31.37
C THR A 5 32.61 -55.06 -31.65
N ARG A 6 31.47 -54.86 -30.95
CA ARG A 6 30.73 -53.58 -30.93
C ARG A 6 31.37 -52.66 -29.90
N PRO A 7 31.64 -51.41 -30.23
CA PRO A 7 32.06 -50.43 -29.23
C PRO A 7 30.82 -49.95 -28.42
N ILE A 8 30.93 -50.00 -27.10
CA ILE A 8 29.99 -49.47 -26.16
C ILE A 8 30.19 -47.95 -26.16
N ALA A 9 29.24 -47.21 -26.74
CA ALA A 9 29.19 -45.75 -26.64
C ALA A 9 28.73 -45.34 -25.24
N THR A 10 29.68 -44.90 -24.44
CA THR A 10 29.40 -44.31 -23.11
C THR A 10 28.76 -42.96 -23.28
N LEU A 11 27.47 -42.88 -23.03
CA LEU A 11 26.71 -41.60 -23.01
C LEU A 11 27.03 -40.88 -21.72
N LEU A 12 27.89 -39.87 -21.82
CA LEU A 12 28.12 -38.89 -20.73
C LEU A 12 26.93 -37.94 -20.68
N VAL A 13 26.03 -38.20 -19.75
CA VAL A 13 24.97 -37.22 -19.39
C VAL A 13 25.61 -36.14 -18.54
N ALA A 14 25.92 -35.00 -19.15
CA ALA A 14 26.31 -33.81 -18.46
C ALA A 14 25.06 -33.20 -17.78
N ALA A 15 24.93 -33.42 -16.47
CA ALA A 15 23.95 -32.74 -15.63
C ALA A 15 24.34 -31.28 -15.52
N PHE A 16 23.75 -30.42 -16.32
CA PHE A 16 23.79 -28.97 -16.11
C PHE A 16 22.95 -28.67 -14.89
N ALA A 17 23.62 -28.53 -13.74
CA ALA A 17 23.03 -27.87 -12.58
C ALA A 17 22.85 -26.38 -12.91
N LEU A 18 21.68 -26.03 -13.40
CA LEU A 18 21.22 -24.65 -13.50
C LEU A 18 20.95 -24.14 -12.10
N THR A 19 21.98 -23.74 -11.39
CA THR A 19 21.86 -22.82 -10.25
C THR A 19 21.46 -21.47 -10.80
N GLY A 20 20.18 -21.33 -11.08
CA GLY A 20 19.57 -20.05 -11.42
C GLY A 20 19.55 -19.16 -10.18
N CYS A 21 20.67 -18.50 -9.88
CA CYS A 21 20.61 -17.23 -9.15
C CYS A 21 19.87 -16.27 -10.07
N MET A 22 18.53 -16.22 -9.94
CA MET A 22 17.79 -15.10 -10.49
C MET A 22 18.30 -13.85 -9.79
N PRO A 23 18.89 -12.88 -10.50
CA PRO A 23 19.25 -11.63 -9.87
C PRO A 23 17.94 -10.95 -9.43
N MET A 24 17.83 -10.69 -8.13
CA MET A 24 16.73 -9.96 -7.49
C MET A 24 16.55 -8.53 -8.03
N ALA A 25 17.24 -8.19 -9.11
CA ALA A 25 17.25 -6.88 -9.76
C ALA A 25 16.14 -6.67 -10.80
N MET A 26 15.34 -7.70 -11.16
CA MET A 26 14.33 -7.53 -12.21
C MET A 26 12.97 -6.98 -11.74
N PHE A 27 12.77 -6.75 -10.45
CA PHE A 27 11.55 -6.11 -9.94
C PHE A 27 11.70 -4.61 -9.68
N ALA A 28 12.84 -4.00 -10.00
CA ALA A 28 13.08 -2.57 -9.79
C ALA A 28 12.83 -1.72 -11.03
N SER A 29 12.28 -2.26 -12.11
CA SER A 29 12.16 -1.55 -13.38
C SER A 29 10.72 -1.44 -13.86
N SER A 30 9.91 -0.68 -13.15
CA SER A 30 8.78 -0.03 -13.80
C SER A 30 8.39 1.22 -13.05
N SER A 31 8.58 2.33 -13.72
CA SER A 31 8.19 3.71 -13.39
C SER A 31 9.03 4.41 -12.31
N GLY A 32 9.96 5.24 -12.79
CA GLY A 32 10.79 6.15 -12.02
C GLY A 32 10.08 7.32 -11.36
N ALA A 33 9.07 7.04 -10.55
CA ALA A 33 8.64 7.97 -9.53
C ALA A 33 9.49 7.66 -8.31
N ALA A 34 10.53 8.45 -8.07
CA ALA A 34 11.31 8.37 -6.85
C ALA A 34 10.34 8.55 -5.67
N TYR A 35 10.18 7.50 -4.87
CA TYR A 35 9.45 7.60 -3.61
C TYR A 35 10.28 8.48 -2.67
N SER A 36 9.85 9.72 -2.46
CA SER A 36 10.48 10.66 -1.52
C SER A 36 10.11 10.39 -0.06
N GLY A 37 9.30 9.35 0.20
CA GLY A 37 8.86 9.00 1.53
C GLY A 37 9.91 8.23 2.34
N LYS A 38 9.95 8.48 3.65
CA LYS A 38 10.70 7.66 4.60
C LYS A 38 9.94 6.37 4.88
N ARG A 39 10.65 5.26 5.04
CA ARG A 39 10.03 3.99 5.42
C ARG A 39 9.74 4.00 6.92
N ALA A 40 8.48 3.86 7.29
CA ALA A 40 8.09 3.53 8.65
C ALA A 40 8.11 2.01 8.86
N ASP A 41 7.85 1.56 10.10
CA ASP A 41 7.74 0.14 10.41
C ASP A 41 6.64 -0.53 9.57
N TRP A 42 6.77 -1.84 9.38
CA TRP A 42 5.84 -2.67 8.61
C TRP A 42 5.72 -2.34 7.10
N GLY A 43 6.71 -1.67 6.52
CA GLY A 43 6.75 -1.40 5.09
C GLY A 43 5.86 -0.25 4.62
N THR A 44 5.26 0.51 5.53
CA THR A 44 4.50 1.73 5.22
C THR A 44 5.48 2.87 4.95
N PHE A 45 5.24 3.64 3.88
CA PHE A 45 5.99 4.86 3.60
C PHE A 45 5.26 6.07 4.18
N VAL A 46 6.03 7.00 4.74
CA VAL A 46 5.53 8.23 5.37
C VAL A 46 6.19 9.44 4.71
N SER A 47 5.48 10.55 4.63
CA SER A 47 5.96 11.79 4.00
C SER A 47 7.05 12.48 4.84
N SER A 48 7.01 12.33 6.17
CA SER A 48 7.99 12.88 7.09
C SER A 48 8.18 11.98 8.31
N SER A 49 9.22 12.23 9.10
CA SER A 49 9.49 11.52 10.36
C SER A 49 8.47 11.79 11.47
N GLU A 50 7.65 12.81 11.33
CA GLU A 50 6.62 13.18 12.30
C GLU A 50 5.33 12.36 12.15
N VAL A 51 5.19 11.67 11.02
CA VAL A 51 4.01 10.83 10.76
C VAL A 51 4.12 9.54 11.57
N ASN A 52 3.20 9.36 12.51
CA ASN A 52 3.14 8.14 13.31
C ASN A 52 2.25 7.09 12.63
N ALA A 53 2.87 6.02 12.15
CA ALA A 53 2.20 4.88 11.51
C ALA A 53 2.27 3.60 12.34
N LEU A 54 2.78 3.64 13.58
CA LEU A 54 3.07 2.45 14.38
C LEU A 54 1.81 1.70 14.85
N CYS A 55 0.78 2.42 15.25
CA CYS A 55 -0.41 1.83 15.86
C CYS A 55 -1.57 1.55 14.89
N LEU A 56 -1.36 1.62 13.58
CA LEU A 56 -2.46 1.45 12.61
C LEU A 56 -3.22 0.14 12.85
N ALA A 57 -4.54 0.24 13.00
CA ALA A 57 -5.41 -0.92 13.18
C ALA A 57 -5.24 -1.92 12.02
N PRO A 58 -5.30 -3.24 12.28
CA PRO A 58 -5.14 -4.26 11.23
C PRO A 58 -6.06 -4.02 10.01
N LYS A 59 -7.33 -3.67 10.25
CA LYS A 59 -8.30 -3.35 9.19
C LYS A 59 -7.83 -2.19 8.30
N LEU A 60 -7.18 -1.16 8.88
CA LEU A 60 -6.62 -0.05 8.12
C LEU A 60 -5.37 -0.45 7.32
N ARG A 61 -4.53 -1.33 7.86
CA ARG A 61 -3.37 -1.87 7.12
C ARG A 61 -3.81 -2.67 5.90
N PHE A 62 -4.82 -3.52 6.05
CA PHE A 62 -5.40 -4.26 4.92
C PHE A 62 -5.96 -3.30 3.86
N LEU A 63 -6.67 -2.24 4.28
CA LEU A 63 -7.18 -1.23 3.36
C LEU A 63 -6.04 -0.54 2.59
N ILE A 64 -4.94 -0.17 3.26
CA ILE A 64 -3.76 0.40 2.59
C ILE A 64 -3.21 -0.59 1.54
N TRP A 65 -3.11 -1.88 1.85
CA TRP A 65 -2.68 -2.90 0.89
C TRP A 65 -3.65 -3.07 -0.29
N GLU A 66 -4.97 -2.91 -0.09
CA GLU A 66 -5.95 -2.89 -1.18
C GLU A 66 -5.67 -1.75 -2.16
N PHE A 67 -5.36 -0.53 -1.66
CA PHE A 67 -4.95 0.59 -2.50
C PHE A 67 -3.63 0.30 -3.22
N GLU A 68 -2.62 -0.18 -2.53
CA GLU A 68 -1.32 -0.53 -3.12
C GLU A 68 -1.47 -1.61 -4.19
N GLY A 69 -2.26 -2.63 -3.93
CA GLY A 69 -2.57 -3.71 -4.90
C GLY A 69 -3.31 -3.20 -6.14
N LYS A 70 -4.31 -2.33 -5.94
CA LYS A 70 -5.10 -1.75 -7.04
C LYS A 70 -4.25 -0.91 -7.98
N PHE A 71 -3.35 -0.09 -7.45
CA PHE A 71 -2.59 0.87 -8.26
C PHE A 71 -1.16 0.39 -8.58
N GLY A 72 -0.73 -0.75 -8.06
CA GLY A 72 0.62 -1.29 -8.25
C GLY A 72 1.73 -0.39 -7.70
N ARG A 73 1.40 0.49 -6.74
CA ARG A 73 2.29 1.52 -6.20
C ARG A 73 2.11 1.67 -4.70
N LYS A 74 3.17 2.15 -4.02
CA LYS A 74 3.14 2.37 -2.58
C LYS A 74 2.37 3.63 -2.20
N VAL A 75 1.59 3.51 -1.13
CA VAL A 75 0.97 4.63 -0.42
C VAL A 75 2.05 5.44 0.29
N ILE A 76 1.97 6.76 0.20
CA ILE A 76 2.74 7.70 1.03
C ILE A 76 1.79 8.34 2.02
N MET A 77 1.95 8.02 3.28
CA MET A 77 1.09 8.50 4.36
C MET A 77 1.52 9.90 4.82
N ASN A 78 0.60 10.84 4.83
CA ASN A 78 0.79 12.20 5.35
C ASN A 78 0.41 12.33 6.81
N SER A 79 -0.51 11.48 7.27
CA SER A 79 -0.92 11.42 8.67
C SER A 79 -1.48 10.04 8.99
N GLY A 80 -1.03 9.46 10.09
CA GLY A 80 -1.54 8.24 10.69
C GLY A 80 -2.17 8.55 12.05
N PHE A 81 -1.62 7.98 13.12
CA PHE A 81 -2.04 8.26 14.48
C PHE A 81 -1.74 9.71 14.87
N ARG A 82 -2.67 10.32 15.57
CA ARG A 82 -2.51 11.61 16.25
C ARG A 82 -2.96 11.46 17.71
N ASP A 83 -2.12 11.88 18.66
CA ASP A 83 -2.59 12.11 20.02
C ASP A 83 -3.57 13.29 20.10
N GLY A 84 -4.20 13.49 21.24
CA GLY A 84 -5.22 14.55 21.40
C GLY A 84 -4.70 15.94 21.14
N GLN A 85 -3.47 16.25 21.57
CA GLN A 85 -2.83 17.56 21.37
C GLN A 85 -2.54 17.81 19.88
N HIS A 86 -1.92 16.83 19.22
CA HIS A 86 -1.61 16.90 17.80
C HIS A 86 -2.90 16.96 16.95
N ASN A 87 -3.94 16.20 17.34
CA ASN A 87 -5.23 16.26 16.67
C ASN A 87 -5.87 17.66 16.74
N SER A 88 -5.86 18.28 17.90
CA SER A 88 -6.39 19.64 18.09
C SER A 88 -5.58 20.67 17.30
N ALA A 89 -4.26 20.60 17.32
CA ALA A 89 -3.38 21.47 16.54
C ALA A 89 -3.59 21.34 15.02
N ALA A 90 -3.94 20.15 14.55
CA ALA A 90 -4.27 19.87 13.15
C ALA A 90 -5.72 20.27 12.77
N GLY A 91 -6.49 20.85 13.67
CA GLY A 91 -7.91 21.18 13.45
C GLY A 91 -8.81 19.93 13.36
N GLY A 92 -8.39 18.83 13.94
CA GLY A 92 -9.17 17.58 13.98
C GLY A 92 -10.33 17.67 14.97
N LYS A 93 -11.39 16.89 14.72
CA LYS A 93 -12.53 16.76 15.63
C LYS A 93 -12.14 15.93 16.87
N ASP A 94 -12.77 16.14 18.01
CA ASP A 94 -12.49 15.42 19.26
C ASP A 94 -12.61 13.90 19.13
N ASN A 95 -13.53 13.40 18.30
CA ASN A 95 -13.73 12.00 18.02
C ASN A 95 -13.05 11.52 16.73
N SER A 96 -11.92 12.12 16.38
CA SER A 96 -11.17 11.78 15.18
C SER A 96 -10.75 10.29 15.17
N TYR A 97 -10.89 9.62 14.03
CA TYR A 97 -10.41 8.25 13.86
C TYR A 97 -8.89 8.13 13.80
N HIS A 98 -8.17 9.25 13.58
CA HIS A 98 -6.72 9.31 13.75
C HIS A 98 -6.30 9.03 15.19
N THR A 99 -7.05 9.53 16.19
CA THR A 99 -6.75 9.28 17.61
C THR A 99 -7.01 7.84 18.04
N LYS A 100 -7.69 7.07 17.19
CA LYS A 100 -8.04 5.64 17.42
C LYS A 100 -7.21 4.68 16.58
N CYS A 101 -6.14 5.14 15.90
CA CYS A 101 -5.34 4.35 14.95
C CYS A 101 -6.14 3.78 13.75
N MET A 102 -7.32 4.32 13.47
CA MET A 102 -8.29 3.81 12.49
C MET A 102 -8.40 4.67 11.23
N ALA A 103 -7.55 5.70 11.08
CA ALA A 103 -7.57 6.60 9.93
C ALA A 103 -6.16 6.88 9.40
N ALA A 104 -6.10 7.17 8.10
CA ALA A 104 -4.91 7.63 7.41
C ALA A 104 -5.25 8.70 6.38
N ASP A 105 -4.38 9.73 6.31
CA ASP A 105 -4.35 10.67 5.21
C ASP A 105 -3.18 10.28 4.31
N PHE A 106 -3.42 10.01 3.02
CA PHE A 106 -2.36 9.55 2.13
C PHE A 106 -2.60 9.92 0.66
N TYR A 107 -1.55 9.81 -0.12
CA TYR A 107 -1.59 9.84 -1.58
C TYR A 107 -0.76 8.69 -2.16
N ILE A 108 -0.88 8.45 -3.45
CA ILE A 108 -0.05 7.50 -4.19
C ILE A 108 0.66 8.27 -5.30
N PRO A 109 2.01 8.33 -5.33
CA PRO A 109 2.75 9.04 -6.35
C PRO A 109 2.37 8.61 -7.76
N GLY A 110 2.04 9.58 -8.62
CA GLY A 110 1.67 9.32 -10.01
C GLY A 110 0.26 8.73 -10.21
N VAL A 111 -0.58 8.71 -9.18
CA VAL A 111 -2.00 8.37 -9.27
C VAL A 111 -2.84 9.64 -9.06
N ASP A 112 -3.78 9.90 -9.96
CA ASP A 112 -4.68 11.05 -9.82
C ASP A 112 -5.56 10.84 -8.56
N LYS A 113 -5.74 11.91 -7.80
CA LYS A 113 -6.57 11.89 -6.59
C LYS A 113 -8.00 11.46 -6.86
N ARG A 114 -8.56 11.78 -8.05
CA ARG A 114 -9.91 11.36 -8.45
C ARG A 114 -10.01 9.85 -8.55
N ASP A 115 -8.95 9.18 -9.01
CA ASP A 115 -8.91 7.71 -9.09
C ASP A 115 -8.86 7.08 -7.70
N LEU A 116 -8.12 7.70 -6.76
CA LEU A 116 -8.11 7.28 -5.35
C LEU A 116 -9.49 7.42 -4.72
N ILE A 117 -10.19 8.54 -4.96
CA ILE A 117 -11.54 8.79 -4.47
C ILE A 117 -12.51 7.77 -5.08
N ALA A 118 -12.46 7.56 -6.40
CA ALA A 118 -13.35 6.61 -7.09
C ALA A 118 -13.17 5.18 -6.56
N PHE A 119 -11.94 4.76 -6.31
CA PHE A 119 -11.66 3.46 -5.71
C PHE A 119 -12.14 3.39 -4.26
N ALA A 120 -11.88 4.42 -3.44
CA ALA A 120 -12.35 4.47 -2.05
C ALA A 120 -13.88 4.36 -1.95
N MET A 121 -14.62 5.02 -2.84
CA MET A 121 -16.10 4.99 -2.89
C MET A 121 -16.67 3.59 -3.15
N GLN A 122 -15.92 2.72 -3.82
CA GLN A 122 -16.32 1.36 -4.17
C GLN A 122 -15.81 0.31 -3.19
N THR A 123 -14.80 0.64 -2.39
CA THR A 123 -14.12 -0.28 -1.48
C THR A 123 -14.93 -0.46 -0.20
N SER A 124 -15.36 -1.69 0.09
CA SER A 124 -16.26 -1.99 1.23
C SER A 124 -15.61 -1.74 2.59
N SER A 125 -14.29 -1.88 2.70
CA SER A 125 -13.49 -1.65 3.90
C SER A 125 -13.33 -0.17 4.27
N VAL A 126 -13.61 0.78 3.35
CA VAL A 126 -13.63 2.22 3.64
C VAL A 126 -14.91 2.58 4.36
N GLY A 127 -14.82 3.01 5.62
CA GLY A 127 -15.95 3.48 6.42
C GLY A 127 -16.20 4.98 6.27
N GLY A 128 -15.12 5.77 6.23
CA GLY A 128 -15.16 7.22 6.00
C GLY A 128 -14.17 7.66 4.95
N LEU A 129 -14.54 8.69 4.17
CA LEU A 129 -13.75 9.28 3.10
C LEU A 129 -13.80 10.81 3.17
N GLY A 130 -12.62 11.43 3.24
CA GLY A 130 -12.45 12.89 3.16
C GLY A 130 -11.66 13.27 1.91
N CYS A 131 -12.18 14.24 1.14
CA CYS A 131 -11.58 14.60 -0.15
C CYS A 131 -10.64 15.79 -0.10
N TYR A 132 -10.78 16.72 0.83
CA TYR A 132 -9.91 17.89 1.04
C TYR A 132 -9.54 18.62 -0.26
N PRO A 133 -10.41 19.47 -0.84
CA PRO A 133 -10.10 20.24 -2.04
C PRO A 133 -8.78 21.02 -1.89
N GLY A 134 -7.97 21.06 -2.95
CA GLY A 134 -6.66 21.72 -2.94
C GLY A 134 -5.52 20.93 -2.27
N LYS A 135 -5.80 19.79 -1.65
CA LYS A 135 -4.75 18.87 -1.14
C LYS A 135 -4.57 17.69 -2.08
N GLN A 136 -3.36 17.14 -2.15
CA GLN A 136 -3.07 15.95 -3.00
C GLN A 136 -3.52 14.64 -2.36
N PHE A 137 -3.69 14.59 -1.05
CA PHE A 137 -4.06 13.40 -0.31
C PHE A 137 -5.59 13.24 -0.17
N ILE A 138 -6.02 12.05 0.16
CA ILE A 138 -7.36 11.72 0.65
C ILE A 138 -7.25 11.24 2.09
N HIS A 139 -8.34 11.38 2.85
CA HIS A 139 -8.52 10.69 4.13
C HIS A 139 -9.30 9.42 3.91
N VAL A 140 -8.88 8.33 4.51
CA VAL A 140 -9.72 7.13 4.68
C VAL A 140 -9.72 6.70 6.13
N ASP A 141 -10.85 6.16 6.59
CA ASP A 141 -10.92 5.49 7.88
C ASP A 141 -11.75 4.20 7.78
N VAL A 142 -11.56 3.34 8.77
CA VAL A 142 -12.18 2.01 8.82
C VAL A 142 -13.29 1.92 9.87
N ARG A 143 -14.02 3.06 10.10
CA ARG A 143 -15.24 3.06 10.91
C ARG A 143 -16.27 2.11 10.34
N ASP A 144 -17.16 1.62 11.16
CA ASP A 144 -18.33 0.92 10.67
C ASP A 144 -19.28 1.90 10.00
N ARG A 145 -19.80 1.50 8.83
CA ARG A 145 -20.80 2.30 8.13
C ARG A 145 -22.14 2.25 8.88
N PRO A 146 -22.90 3.34 8.87
CA PRO A 146 -24.26 3.29 9.41
C PRO A 146 -25.08 2.21 8.72
N ARG A 147 -26.02 1.62 9.46
CA ARG A 147 -26.88 0.57 8.90
C ARG A 147 -27.62 1.05 7.64
N GLY A 148 -27.55 0.25 6.59
CA GLY A 148 -28.15 0.57 5.27
C GLY A 148 -27.27 1.38 4.33
N TYR A 149 -26.07 1.78 4.73
CA TYR A 149 -25.14 2.52 3.86
C TYR A 149 -24.24 1.56 3.08
N SER A 150 -24.35 1.59 1.75
CA SER A 150 -23.48 0.84 0.83
C SER A 150 -22.16 1.56 0.51
N ARG A 151 -22.10 2.89 0.76
CA ARG A 151 -20.93 3.74 0.49
C ARG A 151 -20.33 4.29 1.76
N PRO A 152 -19.06 4.73 1.76
CA PRO A 152 -18.46 5.39 2.91
C PRO A 152 -19.18 6.68 3.30
N VAL A 153 -19.06 7.07 4.56
CA VAL A 153 -19.47 8.41 5.01
C VAL A 153 -18.50 9.42 4.45
N THR A 154 -18.97 10.37 3.65
CA THR A 154 -18.11 11.36 2.99
C THR A 154 -18.12 12.69 3.71
N PHE A 155 -17.01 13.44 3.60
CA PHE A 155 -16.85 14.79 4.18
C PHE A 155 -15.73 15.55 3.48
N SER A 156 -15.57 16.84 3.83
CA SER A 156 -14.51 17.73 3.31
C SER A 156 -14.44 17.75 1.78
N GLY A 157 -15.57 17.95 1.12
CA GLY A 157 -15.63 18.21 -0.31
C GLY A 157 -15.59 16.98 -1.22
N CYS A 158 -16.00 15.83 -0.69
CA CYS A 158 -16.28 14.68 -1.58
C CYS A 158 -17.61 14.91 -2.38
#